data_05192b6bef3ec5b51782d0b75af76d15
#
_entry.id   05192b6bef3ec5b51782d0b75af76d15
#
_cell.length_a   1.000
_cell.length_b   1.000
_cell.length_c   1.000
_cell.angle_alpha   90.00
_cell.angle_beta   90.00
_cell.angle_gamma   90.00
#
_symmetry.space_group_name_H-M   'P 1'
#
loop_
_entity.id
_entity.type
_entity.pdbx_description
1 polymer ?
#
loop_
_entity_poly.entity_id
_entity_poly.type
_entity_poly.pdbx_seq_one_letter_code
_entity_poly.pdbx_strand_id
1 'polypeptide(L)'
;APQEWTARGAALAQEWDKIVTAAYDRDHPGDEGLLVQSTVIGAVNEESGPRDVVVCAAGSMPGDLHKLWRTRDRKGYHVEYGYSCMGYEIAGGLGVKLAVHDQDDDREVFVMVGDGSFLMMHTELVTAVAEGVKMVVVLVQNHGFASIGALSESLGAQRFGTGYRYRSEA
;
A
#
# COMPACT_ATOMS: atom_id res chain seq x y z
N ALA A 1 36.24 -9.74 5.58
CA ALA A 1 35.09 -9.07 6.19
C ALA A 1 34.07 -8.48 5.17
N PRO A 2 34.43 -7.59 4.19
CA PRO A 2 33.42 -7.06 3.27
C PRO A 2 32.79 -8.13 2.38
N GLN A 3 33.53 -9.12 1.93
CA GLN A 3 33.03 -10.20 1.04
C GLN A 3 32.06 -11.14 1.77
N GLU A 4 32.33 -11.47 3.03
CA GLU A 4 31.42 -12.30 3.84
C GLU A 4 30.09 -11.59 4.11
N TRP A 5 30.13 -10.30 4.38
CA TRP A 5 28.92 -9.49 4.56
C TRP A 5 28.08 -9.44 3.28
N THR A 6 28.72 -9.22 2.15
CA THR A 6 28.04 -9.18 0.85
C THR A 6 27.42 -10.53 0.52
N ALA A 7 28.16 -11.63 0.72
CA ALA A 7 27.65 -12.97 0.49
C ALA A 7 26.47 -13.32 1.40
N ARG A 8 26.57 -12.98 2.70
CA ARG A 8 25.48 -13.18 3.67
C ARG A 8 24.24 -12.34 3.31
N GLY A 9 24.44 -11.08 2.94
CA GLY A 9 23.35 -10.21 2.50
C GLY A 9 22.64 -10.75 1.26
N ALA A 10 23.39 -11.23 0.27
CA ALA A 10 22.83 -11.85 -0.92
C ALA A 10 22.02 -13.13 -0.62
N ALA A 11 22.53 -13.98 0.28
CA ALA A 11 21.82 -15.18 0.68
C ALA A 11 20.49 -14.87 1.39
N LEU A 12 20.49 -13.91 2.33
CA LEU A 12 19.28 -13.46 3.02
C LEU A 12 18.28 -12.84 2.06
N ALA A 13 18.74 -12.05 1.08
CA ALA A 13 17.87 -11.47 0.06
C ALA A 13 17.20 -12.55 -0.80
N GLN A 14 17.92 -13.61 -1.16
CA GLN A 14 17.35 -14.74 -1.91
C GLN A 14 16.32 -15.52 -1.08
N GLU A 15 16.57 -15.72 0.21
CA GLU A 15 15.59 -16.37 1.10
C GLU A 15 14.33 -15.52 1.24
N TRP A 16 14.51 -14.21 1.41
CA TRP A 16 13.40 -13.27 1.49
C TRP A 16 12.58 -13.22 0.20
N ASP A 17 13.22 -13.24 -0.95
CA ASP A 17 12.53 -13.25 -2.24
C ASP A 17 11.63 -14.46 -2.45
N LYS A 18 12.00 -15.61 -1.92
CA LYS A 18 11.14 -16.81 -1.89
C LYS A 18 9.89 -16.58 -1.04
N ILE A 19 10.05 -15.94 0.13
CA ILE A 19 8.93 -15.60 1.01
C ILE A 19 7.98 -14.61 0.31
N VAL A 20 8.52 -13.60 -0.34
CA VAL A 20 7.73 -12.62 -1.10
C VAL A 20 6.98 -13.30 -2.24
N THR A 21 7.64 -14.19 -3.00
CA THR A 21 7.00 -14.96 -4.07
C THR A 21 5.83 -15.79 -3.56
N ALA A 22 6.00 -16.49 -2.43
CA ALA A 22 4.93 -17.25 -1.82
C ALA A 22 3.78 -16.37 -1.30
N ALA A 23 4.10 -15.18 -0.78
CA ALA A 23 3.08 -14.23 -0.31
C ALA A 23 2.25 -13.59 -1.44
N TYR A 24 2.77 -13.58 -2.66
CA TYR A 24 2.08 -13.09 -3.86
C TYR A 24 1.12 -14.12 -4.47
N ASP A 25 1.17 -15.36 -3.99
CA ASP A 25 0.37 -16.46 -4.54
C ASP A 25 -1.13 -16.11 -4.53
N ARG A 26 -1.72 -16.12 -5.73
CA ARG A 26 -3.13 -15.80 -5.96
C ARG A 26 -4.06 -16.98 -5.64
N ASP A 27 -3.51 -18.17 -5.55
CA ASP A 27 -4.24 -19.39 -5.24
C ASP A 27 -4.37 -19.64 -3.72
N HIS A 28 -3.82 -18.71 -2.91
CA HIS A 28 -3.93 -18.74 -1.47
C HIS A 28 -5.08 -17.84 -0.99
N PRO A 29 -6.32 -18.32 -0.95
CA PRO A 29 -7.43 -17.53 -0.45
C PRO A 29 -7.21 -17.25 1.04
N GLY A 30 -7.52 -16.03 1.45
CA GLY A 30 -7.66 -15.68 2.85
C GLY A 30 -8.86 -16.40 3.48
N ASP A 31 -9.08 -16.14 4.75
CA ASP A 31 -10.25 -16.64 5.45
C ASP A 31 -11.54 -16.24 4.69
N GLU A 32 -12.49 -17.15 4.63
CA GLU A 32 -13.78 -16.94 3.94
C GLU A 32 -13.69 -16.68 2.42
N GLY A 33 -12.56 -17.00 1.77
CA GLY A 33 -12.38 -16.79 0.32
C GLY A 33 -12.10 -15.34 -0.06
N LEU A 34 -11.78 -14.48 0.91
CA LEU A 34 -11.37 -13.10 0.66
C LEU A 34 -9.91 -13.03 0.19
N LEU A 35 -9.58 -11.99 -0.58
CA LEU A 35 -8.20 -11.74 -0.95
C LEU A 35 -7.39 -11.26 0.26
N VAL A 36 -6.20 -11.81 0.44
CA VAL A 36 -5.24 -11.30 1.43
C VAL A 36 -4.48 -10.10 0.87
N GLN A 37 -4.09 -9.17 1.74
CA GLN A 37 -3.42 -7.92 1.32
C GLN A 37 -2.12 -8.16 0.54
N SER A 38 -1.37 -9.21 0.88
CA SER A 38 -0.13 -9.58 0.17
C SER A 38 -0.37 -9.97 -1.30
N THR A 39 -1.47 -10.67 -1.57
CA THR A 39 -1.88 -11.01 -2.95
C THR A 39 -2.20 -9.75 -3.76
N VAL A 40 -2.89 -8.77 -3.14
CA VAL A 40 -3.17 -7.48 -3.80
C VAL A 40 -1.87 -6.71 -4.08
N ILE A 41 -0.95 -6.67 -3.12
CA ILE A 41 0.37 -6.06 -3.30
C ILE A 41 1.13 -6.74 -4.44
N GLY A 42 1.11 -8.06 -4.48
CA GLY A 42 1.75 -8.84 -5.54
C GLY A 42 1.20 -8.51 -6.91
N ALA A 43 -0.12 -8.51 -7.06
CA ALA A 43 -0.78 -8.18 -8.32
C ALA A 43 -0.41 -6.77 -8.82
N VAL A 44 -0.42 -5.76 -7.95
CA VAL A 44 -0.04 -4.39 -8.31
C VAL A 44 1.44 -4.31 -8.67
N ASN A 45 2.31 -4.99 -7.92
CA ASN A 45 3.75 -4.98 -8.21
C ASN A 45 4.10 -5.66 -9.54
N GLU A 46 3.42 -6.76 -9.88
CA GLU A 46 3.61 -7.48 -11.15
C GLU A 46 3.10 -6.69 -12.35
N GLU A 47 1.95 -6.00 -12.22
CA GLU A 47 1.36 -5.20 -13.30
C GLU A 47 2.05 -3.83 -13.48
N SER A 48 2.73 -3.32 -12.44
CA SER A 48 3.43 -2.04 -12.52
C SER A 48 4.69 -2.13 -13.37
N GLY A 49 4.99 -1.09 -14.12
CA GLY A 49 6.24 -0.93 -14.86
C GLY A 49 7.46 -0.75 -13.93
N PRO A 50 8.68 -0.96 -14.43
CA PRO A 50 9.90 -0.91 -13.60
C PRO A 50 10.19 0.49 -13.04
N ARG A 51 9.63 1.55 -13.62
CA ARG A 51 9.82 2.94 -13.20
C ARG A 51 8.61 3.50 -12.44
N ASP A 52 7.50 2.77 -12.39
CA ASP A 52 6.28 3.22 -11.74
C ASP A 52 6.47 3.44 -10.23
N VAL A 53 5.63 4.27 -9.67
CA VAL A 53 5.71 4.68 -8.27
C VAL A 53 4.53 4.13 -7.48
N VAL A 54 4.81 3.43 -6.39
CA VAL A 54 3.79 3.13 -5.38
C VAL A 54 3.81 4.20 -4.29
N VAL A 55 2.62 4.64 -3.89
CA VAL A 55 2.42 5.62 -2.81
C VAL A 55 1.55 5.00 -1.73
N CYS A 56 1.98 5.10 -0.48
CA CYS A 56 1.19 4.70 0.69
C CYS A 56 1.52 5.60 1.89
N ALA A 57 0.74 5.51 2.97
CA ALA A 57 0.99 6.29 4.17
C ALA A 57 0.68 5.51 5.45
N ALA A 58 -0.57 5.28 5.78
CA ALA A 58 -0.98 4.81 7.09
C ALA A 58 -1.58 3.40 7.10
N GLY A 59 -1.70 2.83 8.28
CA GLY A 59 -2.33 1.53 8.52
C GLY A 59 -1.39 0.34 8.37
N SER A 60 -1.92 -0.83 8.05
CA SER A 60 -1.14 -2.05 7.81
C SER A 60 -0.43 -2.04 6.46
N MET A 61 -0.98 -1.32 5.48
CA MET A 61 -0.49 -1.28 4.10
C MET A 61 0.99 -0.89 3.99
N PRO A 62 1.51 0.21 4.59
CA PRO A 62 2.92 0.55 4.48
C PRO A 62 3.83 -0.50 5.15
N GLY A 63 3.39 -1.13 6.24
CA GLY A 63 4.15 -2.21 6.88
C GLY A 63 4.33 -3.42 5.98
N ASP A 64 3.30 -3.82 5.26
CA ASP A 64 3.36 -4.94 4.33
C ASP A 64 4.08 -4.54 3.04
N LEU A 65 3.86 -3.34 2.52
CA LEU A 65 4.61 -2.82 1.37
C LEU A 65 6.12 -2.77 1.63
N HIS A 66 6.56 -2.35 2.81
CA HIS A 66 7.99 -2.36 3.19
C HIS A 66 8.61 -3.75 3.11
N LYS A 67 7.84 -4.79 3.40
CA LYS A 67 8.31 -6.17 3.39
C LYS A 67 8.21 -6.81 2.00
N LEU A 68 7.16 -6.51 1.27
CA LEU A 68 6.75 -7.30 0.12
C LEU A 68 6.99 -6.60 -1.23
N TRP A 69 7.02 -5.26 -1.27
CA TRP A 69 7.18 -4.54 -2.53
C TRP A 69 8.57 -4.72 -3.13
N ARG A 70 8.63 -5.21 -4.37
CA ARG A 70 9.88 -5.33 -5.13
C ARG A 70 10.14 -4.02 -5.86
N THR A 71 10.90 -3.13 -5.23
CA THR A 71 11.29 -1.84 -5.80
C THR A 71 12.31 -2.06 -6.91
N ARG A 72 12.04 -1.52 -8.10
CA ARG A 72 12.88 -1.65 -9.30
C ARG A 72 13.56 -0.34 -9.71
N ASP A 73 13.09 0.78 -9.17
CA ASP A 73 13.64 2.12 -9.38
C ASP A 73 13.78 2.86 -8.05
N ARG A 74 14.80 3.72 -7.92
CA ARG A 74 15.07 4.48 -6.69
C ARG A 74 13.94 5.43 -6.30
N LYS A 75 13.15 5.90 -7.28
CA LYS A 75 11.98 6.76 -7.08
C LYS A 75 10.67 5.96 -7.08
N GLY A 76 10.73 4.64 -7.20
CA GLY A 76 9.56 3.76 -7.35
C GLY A 76 8.78 3.50 -6.06
N TYR A 77 9.18 4.06 -4.93
CA TYR A 77 8.52 3.86 -3.65
C TYR A 77 8.45 5.16 -2.87
N HIS A 78 7.23 5.61 -2.57
CA HIS A 78 6.98 6.81 -1.78
C HIS A 78 6.07 6.49 -0.59
N VAL A 79 6.52 6.81 0.61
CA VAL A 79 5.77 6.56 1.83
C VAL A 79 5.85 7.73 2.80
N GLU A 80 4.71 8.14 3.33
CA GLU A 80 4.62 8.97 4.52
C GLU A 80 4.32 8.05 5.70
N TYR A 81 5.33 7.71 6.48
CA TYR A 81 5.18 6.80 7.61
C TYR A 81 5.72 7.37 8.93
N GLY A 82 6.42 8.48 8.87
CA GLY A 82 7.01 9.09 10.06
C GLY A 82 5.99 9.47 11.11
N TYR A 83 4.85 10.01 10.68
CA TYR A 83 3.70 10.34 11.53
C TYR A 83 2.48 9.45 11.25
N SER A 84 2.55 8.56 10.26
CA SER A 84 1.46 7.66 9.86
C SER A 84 0.16 8.41 9.60
N CYS A 85 0.23 9.43 8.74
CA CYS A 85 -0.87 10.35 8.46
C CYS A 85 -1.92 9.69 7.56
N MET A 86 -3.04 9.27 8.16
CA MET A 86 -4.19 8.78 7.40
C MET A 86 -4.76 9.89 6.50
N GLY A 87 -5.08 9.55 5.26
CA GLY A 87 -5.60 10.47 4.26
C GLY A 87 -4.53 11.13 3.39
N TYR A 88 -3.25 10.97 3.71
CA TYR A 88 -2.16 11.48 2.88
C TYR A 88 -2.12 10.83 1.49
N GLU A 89 -2.53 9.58 1.37
CA GLU A 89 -2.28 8.73 0.20
C GLU A 89 -2.75 9.37 -1.11
N ILE A 90 -3.95 9.94 -1.13
CA ILE A 90 -4.53 10.53 -2.35
C ILE A 90 -3.81 11.85 -2.70
N ALA A 91 -3.67 12.75 -1.74
CA ALA A 91 -2.97 14.02 -1.95
C ALA A 91 -1.49 13.82 -2.28
N GLY A 92 -0.83 12.89 -1.58
CA GLY A 92 0.56 12.51 -1.85
C GLY A 92 0.74 11.89 -3.23
N GLY A 93 -0.18 11.00 -3.63
CA GLY A 93 -0.23 10.41 -4.97
C GLY A 93 -0.38 11.46 -6.06
N LEU A 94 -1.29 12.42 -5.86
CA LEU A 94 -1.46 13.55 -6.77
C LEU A 94 -0.17 14.38 -6.87
N GLY A 95 0.45 14.72 -5.73
CA GLY A 95 1.71 15.48 -5.71
C GLY A 95 2.85 14.77 -6.44
N VAL A 96 2.98 13.44 -6.25
CA VAL A 96 3.95 12.62 -6.98
C VAL A 96 3.63 12.63 -8.49
N LYS A 97 2.36 12.48 -8.87
CA LYS A 97 1.97 12.46 -10.30
C LYS A 97 2.20 13.79 -10.97
N LEU A 98 1.91 14.91 -10.32
CA LEU A 98 2.22 16.24 -10.83
C LEU A 98 3.72 16.44 -11.00
N ALA A 99 4.52 16.02 -10.02
CA ALA A 99 5.98 16.14 -10.10
C ALA A 99 6.60 15.30 -11.23
N VAL A 100 6.08 14.13 -11.56
CA VAL A 100 6.55 13.33 -12.70
C VAL A 100 6.04 13.90 -14.02
N HIS A 101 4.82 14.42 -14.05
CA HIS A 101 4.25 15.09 -15.23
C HIS A 101 5.09 16.32 -15.63
N ASP A 102 5.45 17.17 -14.66
CA ASP A 102 6.28 18.35 -14.89
C ASP A 102 7.69 18.03 -15.40
N GLN A 103 8.17 16.80 -15.17
CA GLN A 103 9.46 16.31 -15.66
C GLN A 103 9.36 15.56 -16.99
N ASP A 104 8.20 15.58 -17.64
CA ASP A 104 7.93 14.80 -18.85
C ASP A 104 8.25 13.28 -18.65
N ASP A 105 7.96 12.78 -17.45
CA ASP A 105 8.16 11.40 -17.06
C ASP A 105 6.83 10.63 -17.16
N ASP A 106 6.83 9.52 -17.86
CA ASP A 106 5.65 8.70 -18.19
C ASP A 106 5.25 7.70 -17.10
N ARG A 107 5.86 7.79 -15.92
CA ARG A 107 5.58 6.87 -14.78
C ARG A 107 4.10 6.85 -14.42
N GLU A 108 3.57 5.68 -14.24
CA GLU A 108 2.30 5.53 -13.55
C GLU A 108 2.49 5.66 -12.02
N VAL A 109 1.47 6.17 -11.35
CA VAL A 109 1.45 6.30 -9.90
C VAL A 109 0.31 5.45 -9.36
N PHE A 110 0.66 4.46 -8.55
CA PHE A 110 -0.25 3.56 -7.86
C PHE A 110 -0.38 4.00 -6.41
N VAL A 111 -1.56 4.46 -6.03
CA VAL A 111 -1.88 4.85 -4.65
C VAL A 111 -2.54 3.67 -3.95
N MET A 112 -1.85 3.05 -3.01
CA MET A 112 -2.40 1.94 -2.22
C MET A 112 -2.93 2.46 -0.88
N VAL A 113 -4.23 2.34 -0.67
CA VAL A 113 -4.92 2.97 0.46
C VAL A 113 -6.00 2.06 1.03
N GLY A 114 -6.12 2.02 2.37
CA GLY A 114 -7.25 1.39 3.05
C GLY A 114 -8.51 2.27 3.00
N ASP A 115 -9.68 1.65 3.09
CA ASP A 115 -10.97 2.35 3.01
C ASP A 115 -11.15 3.42 4.10
N GLY A 116 -10.68 3.18 5.34
CA GLY A 116 -10.74 4.16 6.41
C GLY A 116 -9.91 5.41 6.11
N SER A 117 -8.68 5.24 5.60
CA SER A 117 -7.81 6.35 5.21
C SER A 117 -8.36 7.09 4.00
N PHE A 118 -8.86 6.37 3.00
CA PHE A 118 -9.47 6.94 1.80
C PHE A 118 -10.65 7.86 2.14
N LEU A 119 -11.55 7.44 3.02
CA LEU A 119 -12.71 8.24 3.42
C LEU A 119 -12.36 9.53 4.15
N MET A 120 -11.16 9.65 4.71
CA MET A 120 -10.73 10.85 5.42
C MET A 120 -10.36 11.99 4.47
N MET A 121 -9.68 11.72 3.35
CA MET A 121 -9.11 12.75 2.49
C MET A 121 -9.08 12.35 1.01
N HIS A 122 -10.22 11.94 0.46
CA HIS A 122 -10.33 11.56 -0.96
C HIS A 122 -10.64 12.72 -1.92
N THR A 123 -10.86 13.92 -1.41
CA THR A 123 -11.32 15.08 -2.19
C THR A 123 -10.34 15.52 -3.26
N GLU A 124 -9.04 15.23 -3.10
CA GLU A 124 -8.01 15.55 -4.10
C GLU A 124 -8.15 14.78 -5.41
N LEU A 125 -9.04 13.79 -5.47
CA LEU A 125 -9.45 13.18 -6.75
C LEU A 125 -10.11 14.21 -7.67
N VAL A 126 -10.84 15.19 -7.12
CA VAL A 126 -11.42 16.29 -7.90
C VAL A 126 -10.32 17.15 -8.50
N THR A 127 -9.28 17.45 -7.72
CA THR A 127 -8.10 18.19 -8.21
C THR A 127 -7.39 17.40 -9.31
N ALA A 128 -7.18 16.11 -9.15
CA ALA A 128 -6.57 15.25 -10.18
C ALA A 128 -7.34 15.32 -11.51
N VAL A 129 -8.68 15.27 -11.44
CA VAL A 129 -9.54 15.41 -12.62
C VAL A 129 -9.43 16.81 -13.23
N ALA A 130 -9.42 17.87 -12.40
CA ALA A 130 -9.29 19.25 -12.87
C ALA A 130 -7.94 19.51 -13.55
N GLU A 131 -6.86 18.95 -13.04
CA GLU A 131 -5.51 19.03 -13.60
C GLU A 131 -5.29 18.08 -14.80
N GLY A 132 -6.26 17.21 -15.10
CA GLY A 132 -6.17 16.24 -16.19
C GLY A 132 -5.09 15.18 -16.00
N VAL A 133 -4.68 14.91 -14.76
CA VAL A 133 -3.66 13.91 -14.44
C VAL A 133 -4.29 12.60 -13.98
N LYS A 134 -3.73 11.49 -14.47
CA LYS A 134 -4.16 10.13 -14.13
C LYS A 134 -3.29 9.55 -13.02
N MET A 135 -3.91 8.96 -12.02
CA MET A 135 -3.28 8.03 -11.07
C MET A 135 -4.17 6.81 -10.85
N VAL A 136 -3.60 5.70 -10.45
CA VAL A 136 -4.32 4.46 -10.17
C VAL A 136 -4.51 4.33 -8.66
N VAL A 137 -5.76 4.35 -8.20
CA VAL A 137 -6.09 4.17 -6.79
C VAL A 137 -6.47 2.71 -6.54
N VAL A 138 -5.68 2.04 -5.73
CA VAL A 138 -5.93 0.66 -5.28
C VAL A 138 -6.50 0.71 -3.87
N LEU A 139 -7.84 0.64 -3.82
CA LEU A 139 -8.59 0.69 -2.56
C LEU A 139 -8.70 -0.71 -1.96
N VAL A 140 -8.06 -0.93 -0.82
CA VAL A 140 -8.17 -2.16 -0.05
C VAL A 140 -9.26 -2.00 1.01
N GLN A 141 -10.41 -2.62 0.75
CA GLN A 141 -11.57 -2.54 1.62
C GLN A 141 -11.50 -3.61 2.70
N ASN A 142 -11.38 -3.18 3.94
CA ASN A 142 -11.40 -4.04 5.12
C ASN A 142 -12.48 -3.66 6.15
N HIS A 143 -13.44 -2.84 5.72
CA HIS A 143 -14.63 -2.40 6.46
C HIS A 143 -14.33 -1.58 7.72
N GLY A 144 -13.31 -0.74 7.67
CA GLY A 144 -13.03 0.19 8.76
C GLY A 144 -11.56 0.51 9.01
N PHE A 145 -11.25 0.76 10.27
CA PHE A 145 -9.90 1.09 10.74
C PHE A 145 -9.22 -0.16 11.31
N ALA A 146 -9.01 -1.17 10.45
CA ALA A 146 -8.59 -2.52 10.85
C ALA A 146 -7.27 -2.53 11.64
N SER A 147 -6.30 -1.70 11.25
CA SER A 147 -5.00 -1.59 11.95
C SER A 147 -5.17 -1.06 13.38
N ILE A 148 -6.02 -0.04 13.58
CA ILE A 148 -6.31 0.51 14.91
C ILE A 148 -7.01 -0.53 15.78
N GLY A 149 -7.97 -1.26 15.21
CA GLY A 149 -8.67 -2.35 15.90
C GLY A 149 -7.71 -3.46 16.33
N ALA A 150 -6.81 -3.87 15.45
CA ALA A 150 -5.79 -4.89 15.77
C ALA A 150 -4.81 -4.44 16.86
N LEU A 151 -4.40 -3.17 16.85
CA LEU A 151 -3.58 -2.60 17.92
C LEU A 151 -4.31 -2.62 19.26
N SER A 152 -5.59 -2.25 19.30
CA SER A 152 -6.39 -2.32 20.52
C SER A 152 -6.48 -3.74 21.07
N GLU A 153 -6.73 -4.73 20.20
CA GLU A 153 -6.76 -6.15 20.59
C GLU A 153 -5.43 -6.66 21.12
N SER A 154 -4.31 -6.24 20.51
CA SER A 154 -2.98 -6.65 20.96
C SER A 154 -2.66 -6.20 22.39
N LEU A 155 -3.37 -5.17 22.87
CA LEU A 155 -3.29 -4.66 24.26
C LEU A 155 -4.41 -5.20 25.16
N GLY A 156 -5.20 -6.17 24.70
CA GLY A 156 -6.30 -6.78 25.45
C GLY A 156 -7.59 -5.96 25.47
N ALA A 157 -7.71 -4.91 24.65
CA ALA A 157 -8.92 -4.10 24.52
C ALA A 157 -9.81 -4.65 23.37
N GLN A 158 -11.06 -4.16 23.31
CA GLN A 158 -11.96 -4.48 22.20
C GLN A 158 -11.72 -3.54 21.01
N ARG A 159 -12.13 -3.96 19.82
CA ARG A 159 -12.15 -3.13 18.59
C ARG A 159 -13.29 -2.09 18.60
N PHE A 160 -13.42 -1.33 19.68
CA PHE A 160 -14.50 -0.37 19.82
C PHE A 160 -14.39 0.76 18.78
N GLY A 161 -15.46 0.97 18.00
CA GLY A 161 -15.56 2.07 17.04
C GLY A 161 -14.66 1.96 15.80
N THR A 162 -13.97 0.83 15.59
CA THR A 162 -13.02 0.68 14.48
C THR A 162 -13.59 -0.04 13.25
N GLY A 163 -14.78 -0.66 13.36
CA GLY A 163 -15.50 -1.25 12.23
C GLY A 163 -16.67 -0.36 11.78
N TYR A 164 -16.99 -0.39 10.49
CA TYR A 164 -18.20 0.27 9.99
C TYR A 164 -19.44 -0.46 10.49
N ARG A 165 -20.46 0.32 10.78
CA ARG A 165 -21.79 -0.21 11.14
C ARG A 165 -22.69 -0.03 9.93
N TYR A 166 -23.14 -1.14 9.37
CA TYR A 166 -24.16 -1.12 8.36
C TYR A 166 -25.55 -1.08 9.04
N ARG A 167 -26.44 -0.27 8.50
CA ARG A 167 -27.82 -0.29 8.93
C ARG A 167 -28.41 -1.62 8.47
N SER A 168 -28.79 -2.49 9.41
CA SER A 168 -29.58 -3.67 9.06
C SER A 168 -30.89 -3.19 8.43
N GLU A 169 -31.20 -3.67 7.23
CA GLU A 169 -32.56 -3.55 6.72
C GLU A 169 -33.47 -4.30 7.69
N ALA A 170 -34.39 -3.57 8.35
CA ALA A 170 -35.36 -4.13 9.26
C ALA A 170 -36.51 -4.75 8.46
#